data_e1dec7cb2b26f533d8f57796e52e5c30
#
_entry.id   e1dec7cb2b26f533d8f57796e52e5c30
#
_cell.length_a   1.000
_cell.length_b   1.000
_cell.length_c   1.000
_cell.angle_alpha   90.00
_cell.angle_beta   90.00
_cell.angle_gamma   90.00
#
_symmetry.space_group_name_H-M   'P 1'
#
loop_
_entity.id
_entity.type
_entity.pdbx_description
1 polymer ?
#
loop_
_entity_poly.entity_id
_entity_poly.type
_entity_poly.pdbx_seq_one_letter_code
_entity_poly.pdbx_strand_id
1 'polypeptide(L)'
;MNADFFLRGLFSMLVLVDVRSGSDASQERKIDRTEIANASAIIARILKSTNYDKNARPKAGKDAIKVFLSMAIQSFTNIKESNMEFTVSMFLRQEWYDFRLVHDEHGTLPLRGTDLDKIWRPDTYFTNNNDYKLYEDNQLALISKNGYVYYSARLFVVASCPMYLKKFPTDVQECSLVMESFAFTRDMVEYRWKDGEPVKILNMELAEFDLTKTTYTYEDVEYVAGKYRDMIVTFTFSRRIGYYLINFYAPCIIMVIMSWISFWIDRDCIGDRIALGITTVLTIVFLLGSSNSTMPRVSYPKAIDWYLMTSFIFVFVTLLMCLLIFRFDRQLKRQQPTRSVSYDAQNDAATLQMPEETAEARRVSYYVADSQGAVYPIVRSVSGLKRRNILKQGFPKSLCGMPLNVTRDNLGMVLNNFCRVLFPTAFVFFNLIYWLAIA
;
A
#
# COMPACT_ATOMS: atom_id res chain seq x y z
N MET A 1 -29.28 -30.04 -0.69
CA MET A 1 -28.00 -30.56 -0.20
C MET A 1 -27.29 -29.38 0.47
N ASN A 2 -27.71 -29.20 1.58
CA ASN A 2 -27.36 -28.82 2.95
C ASN A 2 -26.54 -27.53 3.10
N ALA A 3 -27.30 -26.43 3.31
CA ALA A 3 -26.78 -25.13 3.81
C ALA A 3 -26.35 -25.18 5.29
N ASP A 4 -26.58 -26.30 5.99
CA ASP A 4 -26.25 -26.47 7.41
C ASP A 4 -24.78 -26.77 7.73
N PHE A 5 -23.95 -27.00 6.71
CA PHE A 5 -22.51 -27.27 6.91
C PHE A 5 -21.68 -26.01 7.00
N PHE A 6 -22.17 -24.88 6.46
CA PHE A 6 -21.47 -23.59 6.49
C PHE A 6 -21.69 -22.78 7.76
N LEU A 7 -22.83 -23.02 8.45
CA LEU A 7 -23.18 -22.29 9.70
C LEU A 7 -22.58 -22.91 10.97
N ARG A 8 -22.19 -24.19 10.94
CA ARG A 8 -21.50 -24.84 12.07
C ARG A 8 -20.01 -24.58 12.15
N GLY A 9 -19.36 -24.14 11.07
CA GLY A 9 -17.94 -23.76 11.05
C GLY A 9 -17.65 -22.38 11.65
N LEU A 10 -18.64 -21.49 11.71
CA LEU A 10 -18.47 -20.12 12.21
C LEU A 10 -18.76 -19.99 13.73
N PHE A 11 -19.39 -20.97 14.35
CA PHE A 11 -19.73 -20.92 15.79
C PHE A 11 -18.74 -21.66 16.70
N SER A 12 -17.74 -22.35 16.14
CA SER A 12 -16.78 -23.12 16.93
C SER A 12 -15.43 -22.42 17.11
N MET A 13 -15.32 -21.14 16.75
CA MET A 13 -14.09 -20.34 16.93
C MET A 13 -14.27 -19.17 17.92
N LEU A 14 -15.29 -19.27 18.78
CA LEU A 14 -15.36 -18.54 20.04
C LEU A 14 -14.63 -19.37 21.12
N VAL A 15 -13.33 -19.58 20.91
CA VAL A 15 -12.41 -19.98 21.96
C VAL A 15 -12.31 -18.79 22.89
N LEU A 16 -12.80 -18.97 24.11
CA LEU A 16 -12.51 -18.18 25.29
C LEU A 16 -11.01 -17.87 25.32
N VAL A 17 -10.64 -16.69 24.86
CA VAL A 17 -9.35 -16.08 25.22
C VAL A 17 -9.52 -15.65 26.67
N ASP A 18 -9.06 -16.50 27.54
CA ASP A 18 -8.82 -16.18 28.96
C ASP A 18 -7.82 -15.02 28.97
N VAL A 19 -8.34 -13.81 29.09
CA VAL A 19 -7.52 -12.60 29.30
C VAL A 19 -6.95 -12.71 30.70
N ARG A 20 -5.87 -13.48 30.83
CA ARG A 20 -4.93 -13.25 31.92
C ARG A 20 -4.31 -11.88 31.67
N SER A 21 -4.95 -10.86 32.23
CA SER A 21 -4.37 -9.55 32.41
C SER A 21 -3.07 -9.73 33.18
N GLY A 22 -1.94 -9.60 32.45
CA GLY A 22 -0.63 -9.47 33.07
C GLY A 22 -0.64 -8.21 33.93
N SER A 23 -0.73 -8.41 35.23
CA SER A 23 -0.79 -7.40 36.29
C SER A 23 0.53 -6.68 36.53
N ASP A 24 1.36 -6.45 35.51
CA ASP A 24 2.66 -5.77 35.67
C ASP A 24 2.71 -4.33 35.13
N ALA A 25 1.61 -3.81 34.56
CA ALA A 25 1.56 -2.41 34.09
C ALA A 25 0.85 -1.44 35.04
N SER A 26 0.37 -1.86 36.18
CA SER A 26 -0.50 -1.06 37.05
C SER A 26 0.01 -0.85 38.48
N GLN A 27 1.30 -0.74 38.67
CA GLN A 27 1.82 -0.06 39.86
C GLN A 27 2.19 1.40 39.57
N GLU A 28 1.36 2.14 38.85
CA GLU A 28 1.20 3.56 39.12
C GLU A 28 0.54 3.68 40.50
N ARG A 29 1.37 3.84 41.56
CA ARG A 29 0.87 4.19 42.88
C ARG A 29 -0.09 5.35 42.69
N LYS A 30 -1.37 5.19 43.08
CA LYS A 30 -2.27 6.31 43.30
C LYS A 30 -1.59 7.24 44.31
N ILE A 31 -0.96 8.30 43.80
CA ILE A 31 -0.38 9.34 44.64
C ILE A 31 -1.56 10.03 45.31
N ASP A 32 -1.65 9.90 46.64
CA ASP A 32 -2.76 10.51 47.40
C ASP A 32 -2.73 12.02 47.26
N ARG A 33 -3.91 12.66 47.17
CA ARG A 33 -4.03 14.12 47.08
C ARG A 33 -3.36 14.86 48.24
N THR A 34 -3.31 14.24 49.41
CA THR A 34 -2.62 14.77 50.59
C THR A 34 -1.10 14.77 50.43
N GLU A 35 -0.52 13.75 49.78
CA GLU A 35 0.93 13.73 49.49
C GLU A 35 1.30 14.81 48.49
N ILE A 36 0.46 15.08 47.47
CA ILE A 36 0.70 16.10 46.47
C ILE A 36 0.63 17.52 47.12
N ALA A 37 -0.36 17.78 47.99
CA ALA A 37 -0.49 19.05 48.66
C ALA A 37 0.69 19.35 49.60
N ASN A 38 1.16 18.33 50.31
CA ASN A 38 2.35 18.39 51.14
C ASN A 38 3.60 18.65 50.29
N ALA A 39 3.75 17.94 49.16
CA ALA A 39 4.89 18.15 48.25
C ALA A 39 4.93 19.58 47.67
N SER A 40 3.78 20.16 47.29
CA SER A 40 3.69 21.54 46.82
C SER A 40 4.13 22.56 47.86
N ALA A 41 3.73 22.39 49.13
CA ALA A 41 4.14 23.25 50.23
C ALA A 41 5.65 23.14 50.55
N ILE A 42 6.19 21.91 50.48
CA ILE A 42 7.61 21.67 50.69
C ILE A 42 8.44 22.29 49.59
N ILE A 43 8.06 22.08 48.30
CA ILE A 43 8.78 22.68 47.17
C ILE A 43 8.76 24.21 47.23
N ALA A 44 7.64 24.82 47.59
CA ALA A 44 7.53 26.28 47.77
C ALA A 44 8.52 26.82 48.83
N ARG A 45 8.70 26.07 49.93
CA ARG A 45 9.69 26.37 50.97
C ARG A 45 11.13 26.28 50.46
N ILE A 46 11.46 25.19 49.73
CA ILE A 46 12.80 25.00 49.15
C ILE A 46 13.11 26.09 48.14
N LEU A 47 12.21 26.40 47.22
CA LEU A 47 12.40 27.44 46.20
C LEU A 47 12.63 28.81 46.84
N LYS A 48 11.93 29.12 47.93
CA LYS A 48 12.11 30.37 48.69
C LYS A 48 13.45 30.40 49.42
N SER A 49 13.84 29.29 50.07
CA SER A 49 15.08 29.24 50.88
C SER A 49 16.34 29.31 50.00
N THR A 50 16.30 28.79 48.79
CA THR A 50 17.43 28.77 47.84
C THR A 50 17.46 29.93 46.88
N ASN A 51 16.50 30.87 46.96
CA ASN A 51 16.29 31.94 45.99
C ASN A 51 16.33 31.42 44.55
N TYR A 52 15.52 30.38 44.30
CA TYR A 52 15.54 29.57 43.09
C TYR A 52 15.11 30.37 41.86
N ASP A 53 15.95 30.43 40.82
CA ASP A 53 15.58 30.96 39.51
C ASP A 53 15.37 29.85 38.55
N LYS A 54 14.14 29.67 38.05
CA LYS A 54 13.77 28.67 37.08
C LYS A 54 14.37 28.90 35.68
N ASN A 55 14.74 30.13 35.35
CA ASN A 55 15.31 30.48 34.06
C ASN A 55 16.83 30.20 34.01
N ALA A 56 17.45 30.10 35.17
CA ALA A 56 18.86 29.76 35.28
C ALA A 56 19.03 28.26 35.38
N ARG A 57 19.84 27.67 34.47
CA ARG A 57 20.19 26.24 34.55
C ARG A 57 20.94 25.92 35.86
N PRO A 58 20.83 24.71 36.39
CA PRO A 58 21.71 24.27 37.47
C PRO A 58 23.18 24.41 37.06
N LYS A 59 24.06 24.78 38.00
CA LYS A 59 25.48 25.03 37.75
C LYS A 59 25.79 26.15 36.72
N ALA A 60 24.95 27.18 36.62
CA ALA A 60 25.23 28.30 35.76
C ALA A 60 26.64 28.89 36.01
N GLY A 61 27.42 29.09 34.95
CA GLY A 61 28.81 29.56 35.03
C GLY A 61 29.86 28.50 35.43
N LYS A 62 29.47 27.21 35.53
CA LYS A 62 30.35 26.07 35.82
C LYS A 62 30.20 25.00 34.70
N ASP A 63 30.60 23.77 35.02
CA ASP A 63 30.52 22.65 34.11
C ASP A 63 29.13 22.43 33.51
N ALA A 64 29.06 21.72 32.36
CA ALA A 64 27.82 21.29 31.74
C ALA A 64 26.97 20.45 32.69
N ILE A 65 25.67 20.68 32.68
CA ILE A 65 24.75 19.78 33.35
C ILE A 65 24.50 18.57 32.45
N LYS A 66 24.62 17.36 33.00
CA LYS A 66 24.31 16.12 32.28
C LYS A 66 22.82 15.80 32.40
N VAL A 67 22.16 15.65 31.27
CA VAL A 67 20.74 15.25 31.18
C VAL A 67 20.67 13.90 30.51
N PHE A 68 20.18 12.91 31.25
CA PHE A 68 20.02 11.55 30.74
C PHE A 68 18.63 11.40 30.13
N LEU A 69 18.59 10.99 28.85
CA LEU A 69 17.36 10.76 28.10
C LEU A 69 17.01 9.28 28.06
N SER A 70 15.73 8.99 28.22
CA SER A 70 15.14 7.71 27.87
C SER A 70 13.71 7.92 27.36
N MET A 71 13.21 7.00 26.58
CA MET A 71 11.86 7.07 26.03
C MET A 71 11.15 5.73 26.08
N ALA A 72 9.83 5.79 26.27
CA ALA A 72 8.96 4.63 26.15
C ALA A 72 7.93 4.91 25.05
N ILE A 73 8.11 4.24 23.91
CA ILE A 73 7.24 4.35 22.76
C ILE A 73 5.96 3.58 23.05
N GLN A 74 4.81 4.25 22.96
CA GLN A 74 3.50 3.65 23.16
C GLN A 74 2.93 3.12 21.84
N SER A 75 2.99 3.92 20.79
CA SER A 75 2.49 3.55 19.47
C SER A 75 3.10 4.41 18.38
N PHE A 76 3.18 3.84 17.18
CA PHE A 76 3.35 4.60 15.95
C PHE A 76 1.99 4.65 15.26
N THR A 77 1.66 5.81 14.72
CA THR A 77 0.43 6.03 13.96
C THR A 77 0.76 6.86 12.72
N ASN A 78 -0.09 6.74 11.68
CA ASN A 78 0.03 7.60 10.51
C ASN A 78 1.43 7.66 9.87
N ILE A 79 2.03 6.49 9.58
CA ILE A 79 3.20 6.46 8.69
C ILE A 79 2.67 6.75 7.29
N LYS A 80 2.83 8.02 6.83
CA LYS A 80 2.25 8.51 5.57
C LYS A 80 3.33 8.82 4.56
N GLU A 81 3.37 8.03 3.50
CA GLU A 81 4.28 8.25 2.39
C GLU A 81 3.96 9.55 1.64
N SER A 82 2.67 9.91 1.53
CA SER A 82 2.23 11.13 0.84
C SER A 82 2.84 12.40 1.40
N ASN A 83 3.03 12.46 2.71
CA ASN A 83 3.57 13.61 3.43
C ASN A 83 5.03 13.40 3.84
N MET A 84 5.57 12.18 3.66
CA MET A 84 6.90 11.77 4.15
C MET A 84 7.05 12.04 5.66
N GLU A 85 6.07 11.58 6.45
CA GLU A 85 5.99 11.79 7.88
C GLU A 85 5.56 10.52 8.62
N PHE A 86 5.95 10.43 9.87
CA PHE A 86 5.44 9.42 10.80
C PHE A 86 5.06 10.07 12.12
N THR A 87 4.11 9.46 12.81
CA THR A 87 3.63 9.94 14.08
C THR A 87 3.98 8.96 15.18
N VAL A 88 4.57 9.45 16.27
CA VAL A 88 4.91 8.66 17.43
C VAL A 88 4.26 9.22 18.69
N SER A 89 3.63 8.34 19.48
CA SER A 89 3.17 8.62 20.85
C SER A 89 4.14 7.98 21.83
N MET A 90 4.69 8.77 22.74
CA MET A 90 5.72 8.30 23.66
C MET A 90 5.71 9.03 24.98
N PHE A 91 6.33 8.41 25.97
CA PHE A 91 6.81 9.11 27.17
C PHE A 91 8.28 9.47 26.99
N LEU A 92 8.61 10.75 26.95
CA LEU A 92 9.99 11.23 27.04
C LEU A 92 10.34 11.39 28.51
N ARG A 93 11.42 10.78 28.93
CA ARG A 93 11.94 10.82 30.30
C ARG A 93 13.29 11.49 30.30
N GLN A 94 13.47 12.43 31.21
CA GLN A 94 14.68 13.23 31.37
C GLN A 94 15.10 13.19 32.83
N GLU A 95 16.38 12.95 33.06
CA GLU A 95 16.93 12.79 34.40
C GLU A 95 18.17 13.68 34.56
N TRP A 96 18.19 14.49 35.63
CA TRP A 96 19.32 15.37 35.91
C TRP A 96 19.47 15.61 37.40
N TYR A 97 20.57 16.24 37.81
CA TYR A 97 20.80 16.71 39.17
C TYR A 97 20.67 18.23 39.28
N ASP A 98 19.80 18.68 40.19
CA ASP A 98 19.69 20.06 40.56
C ASP A 98 19.98 20.23 42.07
N PHE A 99 21.19 20.66 42.40
CA PHE A 99 21.62 20.78 43.79
C PHE A 99 20.79 21.82 44.57
N ARG A 100 20.08 22.74 43.91
CA ARG A 100 19.18 23.71 44.49
C ARG A 100 17.89 23.12 45.02
N LEU A 101 17.57 21.89 44.63
CA LEU A 101 16.38 21.14 45.00
C LEU A 101 16.69 20.05 46.08
N VAL A 102 17.87 20.08 46.66
CA VAL A 102 18.22 19.18 47.80
C VAL A 102 17.32 19.48 48.98
N HIS A 103 16.81 18.44 49.65
CA HIS A 103 15.89 18.57 50.78
C HIS A 103 16.10 17.44 51.80
N ASP A 104 15.65 17.64 53.03
CA ASP A 104 15.79 16.66 54.11
C ASP A 104 14.56 15.80 54.35
N GLU A 105 13.49 16.03 53.60
CA GLU A 105 12.24 15.27 53.71
C GLU A 105 12.45 13.78 53.36
N HIS A 106 11.71 12.91 54.02
CA HIS A 106 11.73 11.49 53.74
C HIS A 106 10.94 11.19 52.46
N GLY A 107 11.59 10.49 51.48
CA GLY A 107 10.96 10.05 50.27
C GLY A 107 11.23 10.96 49.06
N THR A 108 10.41 10.80 48.03
CA THR A 108 10.50 11.51 46.73
C THR A 108 9.36 12.49 46.66
N LEU A 109 9.61 13.74 46.28
CA LEU A 109 8.57 14.76 46.13
C LEU A 109 7.97 14.69 44.72
N PRO A 110 6.68 14.33 44.56
CA PRO A 110 6.00 14.35 43.28
C PRO A 110 5.51 15.76 42.94
N LEU A 111 5.83 16.27 41.75
CA LEU A 111 5.33 17.53 41.22
C LEU A 111 4.50 17.30 39.98
N ARG A 112 3.36 17.99 39.91
CA ARG A 112 2.42 17.94 38.76
C ARG A 112 1.84 19.34 38.50
N GLY A 113 1.27 19.51 37.29
CA GLY A 113 0.58 20.74 36.93
C GLY A 113 1.45 21.98 37.07
N THR A 114 0.93 23.03 37.66
CA THR A 114 1.60 24.34 37.84
C THR A 114 2.87 24.29 38.69
N ASP A 115 3.07 23.26 39.50
CA ASP A 115 4.30 23.11 40.30
C ASP A 115 5.50 22.75 39.44
N LEU A 116 5.28 22.07 38.30
CA LEU A 116 6.32 21.78 37.31
C LEU A 116 6.90 23.06 36.68
N ASP A 117 6.10 24.11 36.54
CA ASP A 117 6.52 25.38 35.96
C ASP A 117 7.36 26.23 36.92
N LYS A 118 7.48 25.83 38.17
CA LYS A 118 8.29 26.50 39.19
C LYS A 118 9.75 26.05 39.19
N ILE A 119 10.06 24.93 38.57
CA ILE A 119 11.42 24.38 38.49
C ILE A 119 12.00 24.52 37.10
N TRP A 120 13.33 24.56 37.02
CA TRP A 120 14.03 24.48 35.75
C TRP A 120 13.84 23.12 35.13
N ARG A 121 13.59 23.09 33.81
CA ARG A 121 13.52 21.90 33.01
C ARG A 121 14.39 22.05 31.77
N PRO A 122 15.02 20.97 31.25
CA PRO A 122 15.70 21.02 29.96
C PRO A 122 14.72 21.43 28.84
N ASP A 123 15.19 22.27 27.93
CA ASP A 123 14.45 22.85 26.81
C ASP A 123 14.49 21.97 25.55
N THR A 124 14.37 20.67 25.75
CA THR A 124 14.45 19.68 24.70
C THR A 124 13.37 19.90 23.64
N TYR A 125 13.77 20.01 22.40
CA TYR A 125 12.86 20.09 21.25
C TYR A 125 13.25 19.07 20.17
N PHE A 126 12.35 18.84 19.21
CA PHE A 126 12.57 17.91 18.11
C PHE A 126 12.89 18.71 16.85
N THR A 127 14.08 18.50 16.27
CA THR A 127 14.56 19.30 15.12
C THR A 127 13.81 18.99 13.83
N ASN A 128 13.34 17.75 13.67
CA ASN A 128 12.64 17.29 12.47
C ASN A 128 11.12 17.13 12.68
N ASN A 129 10.52 17.80 13.66
CA ASN A 129 9.08 17.75 13.85
C ASN A 129 8.35 18.70 12.89
N ASN A 130 7.22 18.21 12.34
CA ASN A 130 6.24 19.03 11.62
C ASN A 130 5.15 19.53 12.56
N ASP A 131 4.81 18.75 13.57
CA ASP A 131 3.85 19.10 14.62
C ASP A 131 4.20 18.33 15.90
N TYR A 132 3.83 18.92 17.03
CA TYR A 132 4.10 18.30 18.32
C TYR A 132 3.05 18.72 19.35
N LYS A 133 2.59 17.76 20.13
CA LYS A 133 1.65 17.99 21.22
C LYS A 133 2.17 17.41 22.53
N LEU A 134 2.34 18.28 23.52
CA LEU A 134 2.59 17.91 24.90
C LEU A 134 1.25 17.79 25.65
N TYR A 135 1.02 16.66 26.32
CA TYR A 135 -0.16 16.47 27.16
C TYR A 135 0.12 17.02 28.56
N GLU A 136 -0.42 18.21 28.88
CA GLU A 136 -0.17 18.92 30.14
C GLU A 136 -0.55 18.07 31.38
N ASP A 137 -1.66 17.35 31.33
CA ASP A 137 -2.12 16.49 32.43
C ASP A 137 -1.23 15.23 32.63
N ASN A 138 -0.41 14.86 31.65
CA ASN A 138 0.42 13.68 31.66
C ASN A 138 1.90 14.00 31.84
N GLN A 139 2.21 14.96 32.70
CA GLN A 139 3.56 15.32 33.12
C GLN A 139 3.76 15.03 34.62
N LEU A 140 4.93 14.56 34.97
CA LEU A 140 5.32 14.24 36.32
C LEU A 140 6.80 14.54 36.51
N ALA A 141 7.17 15.23 37.57
CA ALA A 141 8.53 15.24 38.06
C ALA A 141 8.59 14.60 39.46
N LEU A 142 9.61 13.82 39.68
CA LEU A 142 9.94 13.22 40.99
C LEU A 142 11.29 13.79 41.44
N ILE A 143 11.32 14.46 42.56
CA ILE A 143 12.54 15.04 43.13
C ILE A 143 12.97 14.20 44.31
N SER A 144 14.15 13.61 44.21
CA SER A 144 14.75 12.83 45.29
C SER A 144 15.49 13.70 46.29
N LYS A 145 15.71 13.23 47.53
CA LYS A 145 16.39 13.93 48.61
C LYS A 145 17.73 14.57 48.21
N ASN A 146 18.48 13.94 47.34
CA ASN A 146 19.78 14.41 46.86
C ASN A 146 19.71 15.44 45.70
N GLY A 147 18.51 15.93 45.36
CA GLY A 147 18.33 16.82 44.24
C GLY A 147 18.31 16.17 42.85
N TYR A 148 18.22 14.83 42.81
CA TYR A 148 18.00 14.13 41.55
C TYR A 148 16.56 14.30 41.10
N VAL A 149 16.37 14.76 39.86
CA VAL A 149 15.08 15.02 39.25
C VAL A 149 14.83 14.00 38.13
N TYR A 150 13.74 13.28 38.26
CA TYR A 150 13.19 12.43 37.19
C TYR A 150 11.94 13.10 36.63
N TYR A 151 11.98 13.52 35.37
CA TYR A 151 10.86 14.14 34.66
C TYR A 151 10.36 13.20 33.57
N SER A 152 9.06 13.01 33.49
CA SER A 152 8.39 12.20 32.48
C SER A 152 7.21 12.96 31.90
N ALA A 153 7.16 13.09 30.56
CA ALA A 153 6.10 13.77 29.84
C ALA A 153 5.60 12.92 28.69
N ARG A 154 4.28 12.85 28.53
CA ARG A 154 3.65 12.20 27.37
C ARG A 154 3.63 13.17 26.19
N LEU A 155 4.16 12.73 25.07
CA LEU A 155 4.30 13.49 23.84
C LEU A 155 3.66 12.75 22.67
N PHE A 156 3.14 13.54 21.75
CA PHE A 156 2.70 13.10 20.44
C PHE A 156 3.47 13.95 19.42
N VAL A 157 4.30 13.31 18.61
CA VAL A 157 5.21 14.00 17.69
C VAL A 157 4.95 13.51 16.28
N VAL A 158 4.73 14.44 15.37
CA VAL A 158 4.70 14.20 13.92
C VAL A 158 6.07 14.61 13.37
N ALA A 159 6.87 13.63 13.00
CA ALA A 159 8.22 13.86 12.53
C ALA A 159 8.36 13.62 11.04
N SER A 160 9.17 14.43 10.37
CA SER A 160 9.53 14.26 8.98
C SER A 160 10.39 13.01 8.80
N CYS A 161 10.07 12.20 7.79
CA CYS A 161 10.80 11.01 7.41
C CYS A 161 10.91 10.97 5.88
N PRO A 162 12.03 11.41 5.28
CA PRO A 162 12.28 11.27 3.86
C PRO A 162 12.32 9.79 3.47
N MET A 163 11.30 9.32 2.74
CA MET A 163 11.15 7.91 2.36
C MET A 163 11.68 7.65 0.96
N TYR A 164 12.37 6.52 0.77
CA TYR A 164 12.87 6.08 -0.51
C TYR A 164 12.03 4.96 -1.09
N LEU A 165 11.12 5.29 -2.01
CA LEU A 165 10.06 4.42 -2.50
C LEU A 165 10.42 3.64 -3.79
N LYS A 166 11.69 3.56 -4.19
CA LYS A 166 12.10 2.90 -5.44
C LYS A 166 11.71 1.42 -5.47
N LYS A 167 11.86 0.71 -4.35
CA LYS A 167 11.49 -0.71 -4.20
C LYS A 167 10.03 -0.93 -3.75
N PHE A 168 9.24 0.14 -3.64
CA PHE A 168 7.84 0.02 -3.20
C PHE A 168 7.08 -1.04 -4.02
N PRO A 169 6.34 -1.99 -3.38
CA PRO A 169 5.93 -2.07 -1.97
C PRO A 169 6.77 -3.02 -1.09
N THR A 170 7.97 -3.43 -1.49
CA THR A 170 8.91 -4.25 -0.69
C THR A 170 10.01 -3.41 -0.06
N ASP A 171 9.71 -2.14 0.18
CA ASP A 171 10.64 -1.16 0.70
C ASP A 171 10.83 -1.28 2.22
N VAL A 172 12.02 -0.92 2.65
CA VAL A 172 12.37 -0.73 4.07
C VAL A 172 12.68 0.75 4.25
N GLN A 173 12.04 1.38 5.24
CA GLN A 173 12.16 2.81 5.52
C GLN A 173 12.86 3.04 6.86
N GLU A 174 13.78 3.97 6.88
CA GLU A 174 14.49 4.39 8.10
C GLU A 174 14.03 5.81 8.49
N CYS A 175 13.27 5.90 9.56
CA CYS A 175 12.74 7.15 10.09
C CYS A 175 13.43 7.50 11.39
N SER A 176 14.06 8.66 11.43
CA SER A 176 14.75 9.16 12.61
C SER A 176 13.94 10.21 13.36
N LEU A 177 14.02 10.20 14.68
CA LEU A 177 13.56 11.25 15.57
C LEU A 177 14.78 11.91 16.17
N VAL A 178 14.93 13.19 15.96
CA VAL A 178 16.12 13.97 16.39
C VAL A 178 15.71 14.97 17.45
N MET A 179 16.41 14.98 18.58
CA MET A 179 16.17 15.84 19.73
C MET A 179 17.44 16.58 20.12
N GLU A 180 17.32 17.86 20.41
CA GLU A 180 18.41 18.66 20.97
C GLU A 180 17.90 19.72 21.96
N SER A 181 18.79 20.48 22.60
CA SER A 181 18.43 21.68 23.34
C SER A 181 18.31 22.87 22.39
N PHE A 182 17.28 23.68 22.56
CA PHE A 182 17.10 24.90 21.74
C PHE A 182 18.04 26.03 22.14
N ALA A 183 18.15 26.34 23.46
CA ALA A 183 18.85 27.49 23.94
C ALA A 183 20.26 27.20 24.49
N PHE A 184 20.56 25.93 24.85
CA PHE A 184 21.80 25.61 25.55
C PHE A 184 22.74 24.80 24.66
N THR A 185 23.97 25.31 24.50
CA THR A 185 25.05 24.57 23.84
C THR A 185 25.46 23.35 24.66
N ARG A 186 26.16 22.40 24.03
CA ARG A 186 26.69 21.18 24.68
C ARG A 186 27.53 21.48 25.92
N ASP A 187 28.27 22.57 25.92
CA ASP A 187 29.09 23.00 27.07
C ASP A 187 28.26 23.49 28.26
N MET A 188 26.98 23.77 28.05
CA MET A 188 26.03 24.17 29.07
C MET A 188 25.11 23.02 29.51
N VAL A 189 24.56 22.26 28.55
CA VAL A 189 23.68 21.10 28.78
C VAL A 189 24.14 19.96 27.87
N GLU A 190 24.65 18.91 28.49
CA GLU A 190 25.11 17.72 27.79
C GLU A 190 24.06 16.62 27.86
N TYR A 191 23.37 16.35 26.74
CA TYR A 191 22.46 15.23 26.64
C TYR A 191 23.23 13.90 26.48
N ARG A 192 22.74 12.88 27.16
CA ARG A 192 23.26 11.49 27.08
C ARG A 192 22.10 10.51 27.10
N TRP A 193 22.24 9.43 26.40
CA TRP A 193 21.33 8.29 26.57
C TRP A 193 21.54 7.69 27.97
N LYS A 194 20.42 7.29 28.59
CA LYS A 194 20.47 6.55 29.86
C LYS A 194 21.14 5.20 29.62
N ASP A 195 21.94 4.76 30.56
CA ASP A 195 22.60 3.45 30.50
C ASP A 195 21.58 2.31 30.47
N GLY A 196 21.89 1.25 29.72
CA GLY A 196 21.02 0.10 29.52
C GLY A 196 20.15 0.21 28.27
N GLU A 197 18.85 0.19 28.39
CA GLU A 197 17.87 0.22 27.30
C GLU A 197 17.09 1.55 27.30
N PRO A 198 17.66 2.63 26.73
CA PRO A 198 17.07 3.96 26.80
C PRO A 198 15.81 4.10 25.96
N VAL A 199 15.63 3.27 24.93
CA VAL A 199 14.44 3.28 24.06
C VAL A 199 13.67 1.99 24.26
N LYS A 200 12.57 2.07 25.00
CA LYS A 200 11.69 0.92 25.27
C LYS A 200 10.43 1.03 24.42
N ILE A 201 10.07 -0.07 23.77
CA ILE A 201 8.85 -0.18 22.97
C ILE A 201 7.85 -0.99 23.79
N LEU A 202 6.68 -0.40 24.08
CA LEU A 202 5.69 -0.99 24.97
C LEU A 202 4.73 -1.94 24.26
N ASN A 203 4.22 -1.54 23.11
CA ASN A 203 3.29 -2.35 22.31
C ASN A 203 3.42 -2.00 20.85
N MET A 204 3.55 -2.98 19.95
CA MET A 204 3.90 -2.73 18.59
C MET A 204 3.16 -3.64 17.62
N GLU A 205 1.92 -3.28 17.34
CA GLU A 205 1.18 -3.84 16.23
C GLU A 205 0.89 -2.73 15.22
N LEU A 206 1.63 -2.71 14.11
CA LEU A 206 1.38 -1.84 12.97
C LEU A 206 0.64 -2.64 11.88
N ALA A 207 -0.37 -2.03 11.27
CA ALA A 207 -1.15 -2.71 10.23
C ALA A 207 -0.36 -2.91 8.93
N GLU A 208 0.43 -1.91 8.52
CA GLU A 208 1.09 -1.86 7.22
C GLU A 208 2.60 -2.11 7.28
N PHE A 209 3.21 -2.02 8.47
CA PHE A 209 4.65 -2.14 8.66
C PHE A 209 5.01 -3.08 9.80
N ASP A 210 6.20 -3.65 9.73
CA ASP A 210 6.87 -4.32 10.83
C ASP A 210 8.07 -3.47 11.26
N LEU A 211 8.20 -3.17 12.55
CA LEU A 211 9.41 -2.55 13.09
C LEU A 211 10.47 -3.63 13.25
N THR A 212 11.50 -3.56 12.42
CA THR A 212 12.56 -4.59 12.40
C THR A 212 13.75 -4.22 13.28
N LYS A 213 14.04 -2.93 13.42
CA LYS A 213 15.21 -2.46 14.17
C LYS A 213 14.95 -1.08 14.78
N THR A 214 15.51 -0.85 15.96
CA THR A 214 15.59 0.48 16.59
C THR A 214 17.02 0.73 17.00
N THR A 215 17.58 1.85 16.61
CA THR A 215 18.94 2.28 16.98
C THR A 215 18.89 3.65 17.61
N TYR A 216 19.80 3.92 18.53
CA TYR A 216 19.96 5.23 19.15
C TYR A 216 21.43 5.62 19.12
N THR A 217 21.68 6.85 18.74
CA THR A 217 23.01 7.45 18.61
C THR A 217 22.98 8.90 19.08
N TYR A 218 24.10 9.56 19.03
CA TYR A 218 24.18 11.01 19.14
C TYR A 218 25.19 11.55 18.14
N GLU A 219 25.00 12.81 17.75
CA GLU A 219 25.90 13.53 16.87
C GLU A 219 26.14 14.94 17.44
N ASP A 220 27.36 15.44 17.38
CA ASP A 220 27.66 16.80 17.78
C ASP A 220 27.65 17.69 16.54
N VAL A 221 26.69 18.63 16.47
CA VAL A 221 26.52 19.57 15.35
C VAL A 221 27.01 20.95 15.76
N GLU A 222 27.70 21.63 14.84
CA GLU A 222 28.22 22.97 15.06
C GLU A 222 27.39 24.01 14.28
N TYR A 223 26.70 24.88 15.02
CA TYR A 223 25.96 25.99 14.48
C TYR A 223 26.73 27.30 14.75
N VAL A 224 26.26 28.40 14.18
CA VAL A 224 26.81 29.75 14.46
C VAL A 224 26.76 30.09 15.96
N ALA A 225 25.75 29.58 16.67
CA ALA A 225 25.57 29.83 18.12
C ALA A 225 26.46 28.94 19.01
N GLY A 226 27.14 27.93 18.46
CA GLY A 226 27.99 26.99 19.19
C GLY A 226 27.74 25.52 18.83
N LYS A 227 28.30 24.63 19.66
CA LYS A 227 28.15 23.19 19.50
C LYS A 227 26.95 22.67 20.24
N TYR A 228 26.12 21.89 19.56
CA TYR A 228 24.93 21.25 20.11
C TYR A 228 25.05 19.74 19.97
N ARG A 229 24.28 19.01 20.75
CA ARG A 229 24.26 17.54 20.68
C ARG A 229 22.89 17.05 20.28
N ASP A 230 22.81 16.50 19.09
CA ASP A 230 21.64 15.79 18.56
C ASP A 230 21.55 14.40 19.14
N MET A 231 20.43 14.09 19.75
CA MET A 231 20.10 12.76 20.23
C MET A 231 19.16 12.10 19.20
N ILE A 232 19.67 11.09 18.51
CA ILE A 232 19.01 10.50 17.33
C ILE A 232 18.51 9.11 17.68
N VAL A 233 17.23 8.87 17.43
CA VAL A 233 16.63 7.51 17.44
C VAL A 233 16.14 7.19 16.06
N THR A 234 16.59 6.09 15.48
CA THR A 234 16.20 5.64 14.14
C THR A 234 15.39 4.35 14.24
N PHE A 235 14.23 4.37 13.63
CA PHE A 235 13.31 3.25 13.53
C PHE A 235 13.34 2.70 12.10
N THR A 236 13.55 1.40 11.95
CA THR A 236 13.56 0.72 10.66
C THR A 236 12.24 -0.02 10.48
N PHE A 237 11.44 0.41 9.54
CA PHE A 237 10.13 -0.13 9.21
C PHE A 237 10.21 -0.93 7.91
N SER A 238 9.79 -2.20 7.95
CA SER A 238 9.63 -3.06 6.76
C SER A 238 8.17 -3.15 6.39
N ARG A 239 7.82 -2.87 5.13
CA ARG A 239 6.43 -2.85 4.67
C ARG A 239 5.86 -4.25 4.48
N ARG A 240 4.58 -4.43 4.87
CA ARG A 240 3.79 -5.64 4.62
C ARG A 240 3.16 -5.58 3.23
N ILE A 241 3.57 -6.49 2.36
CA ILE A 241 3.16 -6.49 0.95
C ILE A 241 1.71 -6.96 0.72
N GLY A 242 1.08 -7.65 1.68
CA GLY A 242 -0.21 -8.35 1.49
C GLY A 242 -1.32 -7.49 0.91
N TYR A 243 -1.48 -6.26 1.38
CA TYR A 243 -2.47 -5.31 0.86
C TYR A 243 -2.28 -5.04 -0.64
N TYR A 244 -1.04 -4.80 -1.06
CA TYR A 244 -0.71 -4.47 -2.45
C TYR A 244 -0.85 -5.67 -3.37
N LEU A 245 -0.51 -6.88 -2.89
CA LEU A 245 -0.72 -8.12 -3.63
C LEU A 245 -2.18 -8.31 -4.01
N ILE A 246 -3.10 -8.10 -3.06
CA ILE A 246 -4.53 -8.33 -3.27
C ILE A 246 -5.17 -7.19 -4.08
N ASN A 247 -4.83 -5.93 -3.80
CA ASN A 247 -5.55 -4.80 -4.37
C ASN A 247 -4.96 -4.28 -5.69
N PHE A 248 -3.68 -4.55 -6.00
CA PHE A 248 -3.03 -4.06 -7.22
C PHE A 248 -2.50 -5.18 -8.10
N TYR A 249 -1.67 -6.09 -7.57
CA TYR A 249 -1.05 -7.12 -8.39
C TYR A 249 -2.05 -8.18 -8.87
N ALA A 250 -2.90 -8.70 -7.99
CA ALA A 250 -3.86 -9.74 -8.37
C ALA A 250 -4.88 -9.24 -9.42
N PRO A 251 -5.54 -8.07 -9.29
CA PRO A 251 -6.40 -7.54 -10.34
C PRO A 251 -5.66 -7.30 -11.65
N CYS A 252 -4.44 -6.76 -11.59
CA CYS A 252 -3.62 -6.53 -12.77
C CYS A 252 -3.30 -7.83 -13.52
N ILE A 253 -2.89 -8.89 -12.81
CA ILE A 253 -2.64 -10.22 -13.39
C ILE A 253 -3.90 -10.76 -14.06
N ILE A 254 -5.05 -10.68 -13.38
CA ILE A 254 -6.34 -11.14 -13.90
C ILE A 254 -6.68 -10.39 -15.21
N MET A 255 -6.48 -9.07 -15.26
CA MET A 255 -6.76 -8.28 -16.45
C MET A 255 -5.84 -8.64 -17.63
N VAL A 256 -4.56 -8.93 -17.38
CA VAL A 256 -3.64 -9.42 -18.41
C VAL A 256 -4.09 -10.81 -18.92
N ILE A 257 -4.49 -11.73 -18.03
CA ILE A 257 -5.03 -13.04 -18.41
C ILE A 257 -6.31 -12.87 -19.25
N MET A 258 -7.23 -12.02 -18.82
CA MET A 258 -8.47 -11.71 -19.56
C MET A 258 -8.17 -11.18 -20.97
N SER A 259 -7.14 -10.37 -21.16
CA SER A 259 -6.75 -9.89 -22.47
C SER A 259 -6.37 -11.01 -23.45
N TRP A 260 -5.79 -12.13 -22.96
CA TRP A 260 -5.42 -13.27 -23.81
C TRP A 260 -6.62 -14.04 -24.34
N ILE A 261 -7.79 -14.00 -23.64
CA ILE A 261 -9.03 -14.64 -24.07
C ILE A 261 -9.42 -14.15 -25.46
N SER A 262 -9.05 -12.92 -25.84
CA SER A 262 -9.30 -12.38 -27.18
C SER A 262 -8.71 -13.24 -28.30
N PHE A 263 -7.60 -13.98 -28.07
CA PHE A 263 -7.04 -14.89 -29.06
C PHE A 263 -7.85 -16.21 -29.22
N TRP A 264 -8.74 -16.52 -28.26
CA TRP A 264 -9.59 -17.73 -28.30
C TRP A 264 -10.96 -17.44 -28.90
N ILE A 265 -11.40 -16.19 -28.93
CA ILE A 265 -12.62 -15.74 -29.60
C ILE A 265 -12.44 -15.95 -31.12
N ASP A 266 -13.53 -16.27 -31.84
CA ASP A 266 -13.50 -16.44 -33.29
C ASP A 266 -12.93 -15.20 -34.00
N ARG A 267 -12.09 -15.44 -35.03
CA ARG A 267 -11.39 -14.37 -35.75
C ARG A 267 -12.33 -13.47 -36.54
N ASP A 268 -13.51 -13.96 -36.89
CA ASP A 268 -14.53 -13.16 -37.59
C ASP A 268 -15.29 -12.21 -36.66
N CYS A 269 -15.29 -12.46 -35.32
CA CYS A 269 -15.92 -11.63 -34.30
C CYS A 269 -14.96 -10.54 -33.77
N ILE A 270 -14.52 -9.66 -34.68
CA ILE A 270 -13.56 -8.60 -34.34
C ILE A 270 -14.13 -7.62 -33.30
N GLY A 271 -15.45 -7.35 -33.33
CA GLY A 271 -16.11 -6.46 -32.38
C GLY A 271 -15.90 -6.88 -30.94
N ASP A 272 -16.09 -8.17 -30.66
CA ASP A 272 -15.95 -8.74 -29.31
C ASP A 272 -14.50 -8.71 -28.82
N ARG A 273 -13.54 -8.97 -29.71
CA ARG A 273 -12.10 -8.89 -29.42
C ARG A 273 -11.68 -7.45 -29.05
N ILE A 274 -12.16 -6.46 -29.82
CA ILE A 274 -11.85 -5.04 -29.57
C ILE A 274 -12.52 -4.60 -28.27
N ALA A 275 -13.78 -4.93 -28.05
CA ALA A 275 -14.51 -4.57 -26.84
C ALA A 275 -13.79 -5.08 -25.58
N LEU A 276 -13.39 -6.38 -25.57
CA LEU A 276 -12.60 -6.96 -24.50
C LEU A 276 -11.26 -6.25 -24.31
N GLY A 277 -10.55 -5.94 -25.41
CA GLY A 277 -9.26 -5.26 -25.36
C GLY A 277 -9.37 -3.84 -24.82
N ILE A 278 -10.37 -3.05 -25.25
CA ILE A 278 -10.57 -1.68 -24.76
C ILE A 278 -10.95 -1.69 -23.26
N THR A 279 -11.83 -2.58 -22.82
CA THR A 279 -12.23 -2.66 -21.41
C THR A 279 -11.06 -3.03 -20.52
N THR A 280 -10.21 -3.98 -20.93
CA THR A 280 -9.02 -4.36 -20.15
C THR A 280 -7.98 -3.24 -20.10
N VAL A 281 -7.74 -2.53 -21.20
CA VAL A 281 -6.87 -1.33 -21.25
C VAL A 281 -7.38 -0.27 -20.28
N LEU A 282 -8.69 0.05 -20.34
CA LEU A 282 -9.28 1.10 -19.50
C LEU A 282 -9.15 0.75 -18.01
N THR A 283 -9.36 -0.51 -17.65
CA THR A 283 -9.25 -0.97 -16.26
C THR A 283 -7.81 -0.85 -15.73
N ILE A 284 -6.80 -1.20 -16.54
CA ILE A 284 -5.38 -1.05 -16.11
C ILE A 284 -5.01 0.43 -15.96
N VAL A 285 -5.49 1.31 -16.85
CA VAL A 285 -5.29 2.76 -16.72
C VAL A 285 -5.93 3.29 -15.44
N PHE A 286 -7.11 2.79 -15.07
CA PHE A 286 -7.76 3.13 -13.80
C PHE A 286 -6.93 2.67 -12.60
N LEU A 287 -6.40 1.43 -12.62
CA LEU A 287 -5.51 0.91 -11.55
C LEU A 287 -4.24 1.76 -11.43
N LEU A 288 -3.63 2.16 -12.54
CA LEU A 288 -2.47 3.04 -12.56
C LEU A 288 -2.79 4.41 -11.93
N GLY A 289 -3.93 5.00 -12.28
CA GLY A 289 -4.41 6.26 -11.71
C GLY A 289 -4.67 6.15 -10.20
N SER A 290 -5.31 5.07 -9.76
CA SER A 290 -5.58 4.80 -8.34
C SER A 290 -4.28 4.65 -7.53
N SER A 291 -3.29 3.92 -8.05
CA SER A 291 -1.98 3.80 -7.40
C SER A 291 -1.28 5.15 -7.24
N ASN A 292 -1.36 6.02 -8.24
CA ASN A 292 -0.70 7.33 -8.21
C ASN A 292 -1.40 8.36 -7.30
N SER A 293 -2.70 8.19 -7.02
CA SER A 293 -3.45 9.13 -6.17
C SER A 293 -3.11 9.02 -4.68
N THR A 294 -2.67 7.85 -4.23
CA THR A 294 -2.36 7.57 -2.81
C THR A 294 -0.90 7.83 -2.45
N MET A 295 -0.02 7.99 -3.45
CA MET A 295 1.42 8.09 -3.26
C MET A 295 1.95 9.51 -3.47
N PRO A 296 3.10 9.87 -2.85
CA PRO A 296 3.75 11.15 -3.11
C PRO A 296 4.22 11.23 -4.57
N ARG A 297 4.26 12.44 -5.10
CA ARG A 297 4.82 12.71 -6.43
C ARG A 297 6.35 12.67 -6.33
N VAL A 298 6.92 11.54 -6.69
CA VAL A 298 8.39 11.35 -6.75
C VAL A 298 8.86 11.42 -8.20
N SER A 299 10.09 11.90 -8.40
CA SER A 299 10.70 12.06 -9.73
C SER A 299 11.22 10.75 -10.35
N TYR A 300 11.11 9.64 -9.65
CA TYR A 300 11.58 8.33 -10.08
C TYR A 300 10.44 7.30 -10.10
N PRO A 301 10.47 6.32 -11.01
CA PRO A 301 9.46 5.27 -11.04
C PRO A 301 9.66 4.31 -9.86
N LYS A 302 8.55 3.93 -9.21
CA LYS A 302 8.50 2.89 -8.18
C LYS A 302 8.44 1.51 -8.84
N ALA A 303 8.77 0.45 -8.12
CA ALA A 303 8.69 -0.92 -8.65
C ALA A 303 7.27 -1.27 -9.11
N ILE A 304 6.25 -0.87 -8.37
CA ILE A 304 4.84 -1.07 -8.77
C ILE A 304 4.49 -0.36 -10.08
N ASP A 305 5.05 0.84 -10.34
CA ASP A 305 4.79 1.58 -11.59
C ASP A 305 5.35 0.83 -12.80
N TRP A 306 6.55 0.25 -12.66
CA TRP A 306 7.14 -0.62 -13.69
C TRP A 306 6.27 -1.83 -13.97
N TYR A 307 5.71 -2.46 -12.92
CA TYR A 307 4.82 -3.61 -13.08
C TYR A 307 3.54 -3.24 -13.82
N LEU A 308 2.85 -2.19 -13.38
CA LEU A 308 1.61 -1.73 -13.98
C LEU A 308 1.81 -1.25 -15.43
N MET A 309 2.89 -0.52 -15.70
CA MET A 309 3.24 -0.04 -17.04
C MET A 309 3.54 -1.20 -17.98
N THR A 310 4.33 -2.19 -17.54
CA THR A 310 4.62 -3.38 -18.36
C THR A 310 3.35 -4.18 -18.63
N SER A 311 2.49 -4.37 -17.63
CA SER A 311 1.19 -5.03 -17.80
C SER A 311 0.28 -4.29 -18.77
N PHE A 312 0.26 -2.95 -18.71
CA PHE A 312 -0.44 -2.11 -19.68
C PHE A 312 0.08 -2.34 -21.11
N ILE A 313 1.41 -2.39 -21.30
CA ILE A 313 2.02 -2.68 -22.60
C ILE A 313 1.61 -4.08 -23.10
N PHE A 314 1.60 -5.10 -22.24
CA PHE A 314 1.13 -6.43 -22.63
C PHE A 314 -0.31 -6.42 -23.16
N VAL A 315 -1.23 -5.77 -22.45
CA VAL A 315 -2.64 -5.68 -22.87
C VAL A 315 -2.79 -4.87 -24.14
N PHE A 316 -2.08 -3.75 -24.25
CA PHE A 316 -2.12 -2.90 -25.43
C PHE A 316 -1.57 -3.62 -26.69
N VAL A 317 -0.45 -4.32 -26.55
CA VAL A 317 0.12 -5.11 -27.65
C VAL A 317 -0.82 -6.27 -28.03
N THR A 318 -1.49 -6.92 -27.07
CA THR A 318 -2.55 -7.91 -27.36
C THR A 318 -3.64 -7.35 -28.22
N LEU A 319 -4.15 -6.15 -27.91
CA LEU A 319 -5.16 -5.48 -28.73
C LEU A 319 -4.65 -5.18 -30.16
N LEU A 320 -3.42 -4.65 -30.27
CA LEU A 320 -2.80 -4.40 -31.59
C LEU A 320 -2.65 -5.69 -32.41
N MET A 321 -2.22 -6.78 -31.78
CA MET A 321 -2.09 -8.07 -32.46
C MET A 321 -3.44 -8.61 -32.96
N CYS A 322 -4.52 -8.43 -32.21
CA CYS A 322 -5.87 -8.78 -32.65
C CYS A 322 -6.27 -7.99 -33.93
N LEU A 323 -5.97 -6.69 -33.96
CA LEU A 323 -6.23 -5.85 -35.13
C LEU A 323 -5.39 -6.26 -36.35
N LEU A 324 -4.12 -6.58 -36.15
CA LEU A 324 -3.23 -7.04 -37.21
C LEU A 324 -3.71 -8.39 -37.81
N ILE A 325 -4.04 -9.36 -36.95
CA ILE A 325 -4.60 -10.67 -37.38
C ILE A 325 -5.85 -10.43 -38.24
N PHE A 326 -6.76 -9.57 -37.80
CA PHE A 326 -7.96 -9.25 -38.55
C PHE A 326 -7.67 -8.61 -39.93
N ARG A 327 -6.71 -7.67 -39.98
CA ARG A 327 -6.31 -7.07 -41.26
C ARG A 327 -5.76 -8.09 -42.23
N PHE A 328 -4.91 -9.00 -41.79
CA PHE A 328 -4.38 -10.08 -42.63
C PHE A 328 -5.50 -11.02 -43.11
N ASP A 329 -6.39 -11.46 -42.24
CA ASP A 329 -7.52 -12.32 -42.65
C ASP A 329 -8.44 -11.64 -43.64
N ARG A 330 -8.71 -10.32 -43.49
CA ARG A 330 -9.54 -9.56 -44.40
C ARG A 330 -8.87 -9.34 -45.77
N GLN A 331 -7.57 -9.11 -45.83
CA GLN A 331 -6.83 -8.98 -47.09
C GLN A 331 -6.88 -10.29 -47.89
N LEU A 332 -6.72 -11.43 -47.22
CA LEU A 332 -6.81 -12.74 -47.86
C LEU A 332 -8.19 -13.05 -48.42
N LYS A 333 -9.25 -12.75 -47.67
CA LYS A 333 -10.66 -12.91 -48.15
C LYS A 333 -10.97 -12.01 -49.37
N ARG A 334 -10.31 -10.86 -49.53
CA ARG A 334 -10.45 -10.00 -50.69
C ARG A 334 -9.70 -10.48 -51.93
N GLN A 335 -8.65 -11.28 -51.78
CA GLN A 335 -7.83 -11.79 -52.87
C GLN A 335 -8.33 -13.17 -53.43
N GLN A 336 -9.23 -13.82 -52.70
CA GLN A 336 -9.92 -15.00 -53.30
C GLN A 336 -10.97 -14.52 -54.29
N PRO A 337 -10.76 -14.76 -55.60
CA PRO A 337 -11.77 -14.41 -56.57
C PRO A 337 -13.04 -15.17 -56.23
N THR A 338 -14.18 -14.47 -56.20
CA THR A 338 -15.49 -15.13 -56.15
C THR A 338 -15.54 -16.08 -57.32
N ARG A 339 -15.39 -17.38 -57.05
CA ARG A 339 -15.66 -18.42 -58.02
C ARG A 339 -17.13 -18.27 -58.29
N SER A 340 -17.45 -17.48 -59.36
CA SER A 340 -18.77 -17.44 -59.93
C SER A 340 -19.08 -18.85 -60.31
N VAL A 341 -19.98 -19.47 -59.57
CA VAL A 341 -20.65 -20.68 -60.04
C VAL A 341 -21.48 -20.19 -61.23
N SER A 342 -20.88 -20.28 -62.41
CA SER A 342 -21.65 -20.23 -63.63
C SER A 342 -22.59 -21.46 -63.60
N TYR A 343 -23.84 -21.22 -63.30
CA TYR A 343 -24.90 -22.16 -63.58
C TYR A 343 -24.98 -22.20 -65.12
N ASP A 344 -24.40 -23.28 -65.68
CA ASP A 344 -24.72 -23.65 -67.06
C ASP A 344 -26.18 -24.08 -67.10
N ALA A 345 -27.03 -23.11 -67.44
CA ALA A 345 -28.44 -23.34 -67.76
C ALA A 345 -28.54 -23.86 -69.18
N GLN A 346 -28.00 -25.01 -69.43
CA GLN A 346 -28.25 -25.79 -70.65
C GLN A 346 -28.31 -27.26 -70.32
N ASN A 347 -29.47 -27.83 -70.63
CA ASN A 347 -29.88 -29.25 -70.55
C ASN A 347 -30.39 -29.67 -69.16
N ASP A 348 -31.73 -29.52 -69.00
CA ASP A 348 -32.61 -30.66 -68.67
C ASP A 348 -34.07 -30.21 -68.69
N ALA A 349 -34.63 -30.14 -69.92
CA ALA A 349 -36.05 -30.25 -70.13
C ALA A 349 -36.44 -31.73 -70.07
N ALA A 350 -36.59 -32.26 -68.87
CA ALA A 350 -37.18 -33.57 -68.64
C ALA A 350 -38.26 -33.38 -67.56
N THR A 351 -39.48 -33.53 -68.10
CA THR A 351 -40.72 -33.93 -67.48
C THR A 351 -40.64 -34.42 -66.05
N LEU A 352 -41.15 -33.67 -65.10
CA LEU A 352 -41.52 -34.20 -63.79
C LEU A 352 -42.94 -33.80 -63.44
N GLN A 353 -43.80 -34.88 -63.54
CA GLN A 353 -45.13 -34.95 -62.97
C GLN A 353 -45.07 -34.62 -61.45
N MET A 354 -45.92 -33.78 -60.99
CA MET A 354 -46.15 -33.47 -59.56
C MET A 354 -46.93 -34.64 -58.92
N PRO A 355 -46.64 -35.00 -57.72
CA PRO A 355 -47.62 -35.42 -56.75
C PRO A 355 -47.92 -34.31 -55.78
N GLU A 356 -49.22 -34.05 -55.65
CA GLU A 356 -49.87 -33.32 -54.61
C GLU A 356 -49.58 -33.96 -53.23
N GLU A 357 -49.14 -33.24 -52.24
CA GLU A 357 -49.68 -33.25 -50.87
C GLU A 357 -48.76 -32.55 -49.84
N THR A 358 -49.36 -31.56 -49.20
CA THR A 358 -49.22 -31.15 -47.81
C THR A 358 -47.85 -30.94 -47.19
N ALA A 359 -47.47 -29.66 -47.02
CA ALA A 359 -46.88 -29.17 -45.83
C ALA A 359 -46.98 -27.62 -45.75
N GLU A 360 -47.72 -27.16 -44.84
CA GLU A 360 -47.95 -25.82 -44.41
C GLU A 360 -46.63 -25.15 -43.97
N ALA A 361 -45.92 -24.51 -44.89
CA ALA A 361 -44.74 -23.72 -44.55
C ALA A 361 -45.17 -22.32 -44.20
N ARG A 362 -45.12 -21.95 -42.91
CA ARG A 362 -45.27 -20.59 -42.42
C ARG A 362 -44.24 -19.66 -43.12
N ARG A 363 -44.65 -18.90 -44.08
CA ARG A 363 -43.88 -17.79 -44.65
C ARG A 363 -43.94 -16.63 -43.70
N VAL A 364 -42.82 -16.33 -43.05
CA VAL A 364 -42.64 -15.05 -42.36
C VAL A 364 -42.17 -14.03 -43.40
N SER A 365 -43.05 -13.16 -43.82
CA SER A 365 -42.75 -12.08 -44.76
C SER A 365 -42.37 -10.84 -43.97
N TYR A 366 -41.17 -10.36 -44.15
CA TYR A 366 -40.75 -9.06 -43.65
C TYR A 366 -40.96 -8.02 -44.75
N TYR A 367 -41.56 -6.88 -44.38
CA TYR A 367 -41.80 -5.75 -45.31
C TYR A 367 -40.88 -4.61 -44.90
N VAL A 368 -40.18 -4.02 -45.85
CA VAL A 368 -39.42 -2.76 -45.65
C VAL A 368 -40.09 -1.68 -46.45
N ALA A 369 -40.42 -0.56 -45.77
CA ALA A 369 -40.94 0.65 -46.40
C ALA A 369 -39.76 1.57 -46.77
N ASP A 370 -39.76 2.11 -47.97
CA ASP A 370 -38.82 3.15 -48.34
C ASP A 370 -39.29 4.55 -47.87
N SER A 371 -38.47 5.55 -48.06
CA SER A 371 -38.74 6.92 -47.64
C SER A 371 -39.93 7.59 -48.37
N GLN A 372 -40.57 6.88 -49.32
CA GLN A 372 -41.77 7.33 -50.05
C GLN A 372 -43.01 6.48 -49.73
N GLY A 373 -42.92 5.52 -48.79
CA GLY A 373 -44.08 4.74 -48.35
C GLY A 373 -44.41 3.51 -49.22
N ALA A 374 -43.60 3.14 -50.19
CA ALA A 374 -43.80 1.91 -50.96
C ALA A 374 -43.27 0.67 -50.19
N VAL A 375 -44.11 -0.35 -50.08
CA VAL A 375 -43.84 -1.59 -49.30
C VAL A 375 -43.43 -2.71 -50.23
N TYR A 376 -42.21 -3.21 -50.10
CA TYR A 376 -41.70 -4.35 -50.89
C TYR A 376 -41.50 -5.62 -50.03
N PRO A 377 -41.99 -6.79 -50.51
CA PRO A 377 -41.75 -8.04 -49.79
C PRO A 377 -40.35 -8.55 -50.04
N ILE A 378 -39.58 -8.86 -48.99
CA ILE A 378 -38.30 -9.57 -49.07
C ILE A 378 -38.57 -11.04 -48.90
N VAL A 379 -38.56 -11.80 -49.97
CA VAL A 379 -38.59 -13.26 -49.93
C VAL A 379 -37.15 -13.74 -49.75
N ARG A 380 -36.74 -14.06 -48.54
CA ARG A 380 -35.48 -14.78 -48.28
C ARG A 380 -35.78 -16.25 -48.09
N SER A 381 -35.49 -17.08 -49.13
CA SER A 381 -35.55 -18.53 -49.02
C SER A 381 -34.53 -19.00 -47.96
N VAL A 382 -35.03 -19.48 -46.84
CA VAL A 382 -34.18 -20.14 -45.80
C VAL A 382 -34.20 -21.65 -46.12
N SER A 383 -33.51 -22.07 -47.17
CA SER A 383 -33.19 -23.46 -47.40
C SER A 383 -31.72 -23.69 -47.10
N GLY A 384 -31.41 -24.40 -45.99
CA GLY A 384 -30.04 -24.86 -45.74
C GLY A 384 -29.45 -24.58 -44.38
N LEU A 385 -30.21 -24.62 -43.29
CA LEU A 385 -29.62 -24.83 -41.95
C LEU A 385 -29.17 -26.28 -41.82
N LYS A 386 -27.98 -26.55 -42.33
CA LYS A 386 -27.23 -27.73 -41.94
C LYS A 386 -26.91 -27.59 -40.46
N ARG A 387 -27.61 -28.39 -39.61
CA ARG A 387 -27.24 -28.61 -38.21
C ARG A 387 -25.77 -29.04 -38.15
N ARG A 388 -24.86 -28.08 -37.94
CA ARG A 388 -23.50 -28.44 -37.55
C ARG A 388 -23.57 -28.99 -36.12
N ASN A 389 -23.20 -30.22 -35.93
CA ASN A 389 -22.99 -30.85 -34.65
C ASN A 389 -21.93 -30.07 -33.86
N ILE A 390 -22.35 -29.21 -32.91
CA ILE A 390 -21.49 -28.37 -32.06
C ILE A 390 -20.78 -29.21 -30.96
N LEU A 391 -20.98 -30.52 -30.92
CA LEU A 391 -20.52 -31.37 -29.82
C LEU A 391 -19.34 -32.32 -30.16
N LYS A 392 -18.54 -32.04 -31.18
CA LYS A 392 -17.31 -32.82 -31.45
C LYS A 392 -16.12 -31.96 -31.88
N GLN A 393 -15.81 -30.88 -31.17
CA GLN A 393 -14.46 -30.37 -31.18
C GLN A 393 -13.84 -30.70 -29.82
N GLY A 394 -13.25 -31.90 -29.77
CA GLY A 394 -12.33 -32.28 -28.70
C GLY A 394 -11.20 -31.28 -28.64
N PHE A 395 -10.68 -31.05 -27.45
CA PHE A 395 -9.46 -30.30 -27.21
C PHE A 395 -8.40 -30.65 -28.24
N PRO A 396 -7.70 -29.67 -28.87
CA PRO A 396 -6.68 -29.99 -29.87
C PRO A 396 -5.57 -30.85 -29.24
N LYS A 397 -5.38 -32.03 -29.77
CA LYS A 397 -4.42 -33.06 -29.31
C LYS A 397 -2.96 -32.71 -29.62
N SER A 398 -2.59 -31.49 -29.99
CA SER A 398 -1.18 -31.10 -30.13
C SER A 398 -0.94 -29.63 -29.84
N LEU A 399 -0.27 -29.36 -28.74
CA LEU A 399 0.30 -28.06 -28.41
C LEU A 399 1.50 -27.73 -29.31
N CYS A 400 1.93 -28.63 -30.19
CA CYS A 400 3.18 -28.51 -30.96
C CYS A 400 3.02 -28.99 -32.40
N GLY A 401 1.95 -28.54 -33.08
CA GLY A 401 1.76 -28.82 -34.52
C GLY A 401 1.75 -27.52 -35.31
N MET A 402 2.88 -26.77 -35.32
CA MET A 402 3.05 -25.71 -36.31
C MET A 402 3.25 -26.35 -37.69
N PRO A 403 2.39 -26.09 -38.69
CA PRO A 403 2.69 -26.48 -40.04
C PRO A 403 3.92 -25.69 -40.49
N LEU A 404 4.98 -26.43 -40.84
CA LEU A 404 6.26 -25.86 -41.31
C LEU A 404 6.16 -25.09 -42.64
N ASN A 405 5.03 -25.16 -43.34
CA ASN A 405 4.73 -24.40 -44.56
C ASN A 405 3.82 -23.19 -44.24
N VAL A 406 4.42 -22.06 -43.93
CA VAL A 406 3.71 -20.77 -43.82
C VAL A 406 3.36 -20.33 -45.24
N THR A 407 2.21 -20.74 -45.74
CA THR A 407 1.63 -20.16 -46.96
C THR A 407 0.93 -18.86 -46.57
N ARG A 408 0.90 -17.88 -47.50
CA ARG A 408 0.29 -16.56 -47.27
C ARG A 408 -1.18 -16.70 -46.80
N ASP A 409 -1.85 -17.79 -47.20
CA ASP A 409 -3.27 -18.08 -46.89
C ASP A 409 -3.50 -18.50 -45.41
N ASN A 410 -2.45 -18.93 -44.69
CA ASN A 410 -2.55 -19.38 -43.30
C ASN A 410 -1.91 -18.42 -42.29
N LEU A 411 -1.38 -17.29 -42.73
CA LEU A 411 -0.60 -16.38 -41.90
C LEU A 411 -1.37 -15.89 -40.66
N GLY A 412 -2.64 -15.49 -40.83
CA GLY A 412 -3.47 -15.04 -39.70
C GLY A 412 -3.72 -16.15 -38.65
N MET A 413 -3.89 -17.38 -39.10
CA MET A 413 -4.06 -18.54 -38.20
C MET A 413 -2.78 -18.86 -37.45
N VAL A 414 -1.64 -18.89 -38.14
CA VAL A 414 -0.33 -19.15 -37.55
C VAL A 414 0.00 -18.06 -36.50
N LEU A 415 -0.22 -16.79 -36.86
CA LEU A 415 0.02 -15.66 -35.95
C LEU A 415 -0.87 -15.72 -34.71
N ASN A 416 -2.16 -16.04 -34.85
CA ASN A 416 -3.08 -16.17 -33.72
C ASN A 416 -2.66 -17.31 -32.79
N ASN A 417 -2.26 -18.48 -33.35
CA ASN A 417 -1.79 -19.61 -32.54
C ASN A 417 -0.44 -19.32 -31.87
N PHE A 418 0.44 -18.62 -32.54
CA PHE A 418 1.70 -18.16 -31.96
C PHE A 418 1.46 -17.22 -30.77
N CYS A 419 0.57 -16.24 -30.92
CA CYS A 419 0.21 -15.31 -29.84
C CYS A 419 -0.41 -16.03 -28.62
N ARG A 420 -1.19 -17.10 -28.82
CA ARG A 420 -1.76 -17.90 -27.70
C ARG A 420 -0.71 -18.50 -26.77
N VAL A 421 0.49 -18.75 -27.27
CA VAL A 421 1.59 -19.33 -26.48
C VAL A 421 2.56 -18.24 -26.05
N LEU A 422 2.91 -17.33 -26.96
CA LEU A 422 3.91 -16.29 -26.71
C LEU A 422 3.54 -15.36 -25.55
N PHE A 423 2.29 -14.84 -25.53
CA PHE A 423 1.90 -13.85 -24.51
C PHE A 423 1.90 -14.43 -23.09
N PRO A 424 1.29 -15.61 -22.82
CA PRO A 424 1.37 -16.22 -21.50
C PRO A 424 2.80 -16.53 -21.06
N THR A 425 3.63 -17.12 -21.95
CA THR A 425 5.02 -17.47 -21.61
C THR A 425 5.87 -16.23 -21.33
N ALA A 426 5.75 -15.18 -22.15
CA ALA A 426 6.46 -13.91 -21.95
C ALA A 426 6.05 -13.23 -20.64
N PHE A 427 4.77 -13.25 -20.29
CA PHE A 427 4.28 -12.65 -19.05
C PHE A 427 4.72 -13.44 -17.81
N VAL A 428 4.71 -14.77 -17.85
CA VAL A 428 5.26 -15.60 -16.77
C VAL A 428 6.73 -15.31 -16.58
N PHE A 429 7.51 -15.24 -17.67
CA PHE A 429 8.94 -14.90 -17.60
C PHE A 429 9.18 -13.49 -17.04
N PHE A 430 8.36 -12.51 -17.45
CA PHE A 430 8.40 -11.18 -16.88
C PHE A 430 8.13 -11.20 -15.36
N ASN A 431 7.11 -11.92 -14.90
CA ASN A 431 6.81 -12.05 -13.47
C ASN A 431 7.97 -12.67 -12.69
N LEU A 432 8.62 -13.72 -13.22
CA LEU A 432 9.77 -14.31 -12.56
C LEU A 432 10.93 -13.32 -12.41
N ILE A 433 11.26 -12.59 -13.47
CA ILE A 433 12.33 -11.58 -13.42
C ILE A 433 11.97 -10.46 -12.45
N TYR A 434 10.72 -9.98 -12.51
CA TYR A 434 10.26 -8.88 -11.67
C TYR A 434 10.37 -9.22 -10.17
N TRP A 435 9.86 -10.39 -9.76
CA TRP A 435 9.91 -10.81 -8.36
C TRP A 435 11.33 -11.12 -7.88
N LEU A 436 12.18 -11.66 -8.74
CA LEU A 436 13.60 -11.86 -8.42
C LEU A 436 14.37 -10.53 -8.29
N ALA A 437 13.98 -9.49 -9.02
CA ALA A 437 14.65 -8.18 -8.95
C ALA A 437 14.23 -7.34 -7.73
N ILE A 438 13.05 -7.64 -7.13
CA ILE A 438 12.49 -6.87 -6.01
C ILE A 438 12.76 -7.58 -4.67
N ALA A 439 12.81 -8.91 -4.67
CA ALA A 439 13.19 -9.69 -3.48
C ALA A 439 14.63 -9.38 -3.08
#